data_05f0785875bd4dda899525748797b9e6
#
_entry.id   05f0785875bd4dda899525748797b9e6
#
_cell.length_a   1.000
_cell.length_b   1.000
_cell.length_c   1.000
_cell.angle_alpha   90.00
_cell.angle_beta   90.00
_cell.angle_gamma   90.00
#
_symmetry.space_group_name_H-M   'P 1'
#
loop_
_entity.id
_entity.type
_entity.pdbx_description
1 polymer ?
#
loop_
_entity_poly.entity_id
_entity_poly.type
_entity_poly.pdbx_seq_one_letter_code
_entity_poly.pdbx_strand_id
1 'polypeptide(L)'
;MKRKRLFFGLLISLAFGISRTFAAESLEKLLSGYLANDMQLRELSIEMKRTLLENEISGIQNGFSFKISTGTITFVPGSDAYVKFTPSLSLALPETRNLNISLSSSILFDSLDSTDTFSNTSLKASIDIISNGAKEREIEKIKTQRKILEAKRNLQNGFLNAETEFYKTLQSLYQMQAKIVTLEKNLYDDKLTLEQLTAQGYRSNSTKYRTASMNVKSDENDIKIQTRELNREAHIFAAKCGVETDFENPADFLPADIPEVSPVSIRDFSSDNYVKTESAKWTQYINSLEREADSAITLKGNAGFTFNNERTDSHTVDLGSDFTWNNTGLTVSAGANLPIGAESFTPVFTLGISVDPNAFRTVDLNNQIRDLEIEKENNDIINAQTAFRTAVVAQRTELSNLQWEKSTYAESLDMYTTLEADMAKYYKQGYVTQSEYKSSQVNKENYRIKCIINRIDFLIYNNSTKALFVRDDEFISDEKTGEAQDEKK
;
A
#
# COMPACT_ATOMS: atom_id res chain seq x y z
N MET A 1 -10.61 -25.08 19.78
CA MET A 1 -9.83 -24.77 18.57
C MET A 1 -10.63 -25.14 17.32
N LYS A 2 -11.40 -24.23 16.76
CA LYS A 2 -12.14 -24.41 15.49
C LYS A 2 -11.63 -23.35 14.51
N ARG A 3 -10.88 -23.81 13.49
CA ARG A 3 -10.33 -23.04 12.39
C ARG A 3 -11.46 -22.35 11.61
N LYS A 4 -11.51 -21.03 11.62
CA LYS A 4 -12.22 -20.27 10.61
C LYS A 4 -11.32 -20.08 9.39
N ARG A 5 -11.36 -21.08 8.49
CA ARG A 5 -10.96 -20.91 7.10
C ARG A 5 -12.24 -20.54 6.34
N LEU A 6 -12.43 -19.28 6.03
CA LEU A 6 -13.40 -18.85 5.02
C LEU A 6 -13.06 -17.41 4.58
N PHE A 7 -13.08 -17.24 3.28
CA PHE A 7 -12.88 -16.02 2.48
C PHE A 7 -11.50 -15.83 1.84
N PHE A 8 -11.09 -16.77 0.99
CA PHE A 8 -10.19 -16.47 -0.14
C PHE A 8 -10.41 -17.52 -1.24
N GLY A 9 -11.61 -17.53 -1.81
CA GLY A 9 -11.95 -18.51 -2.83
C GLY A 9 -13.06 -18.06 -3.76
N LEU A 10 -13.01 -16.78 -4.25
CA LEU A 10 -14.04 -16.35 -5.21
C LEU A 10 -13.52 -15.30 -6.18
N LEU A 11 -12.47 -15.63 -6.92
CA LEU A 11 -12.05 -14.80 -8.07
C LEU A 11 -11.13 -15.54 -9.05
N ILE A 12 -11.24 -16.88 -9.18
CA ILE A 12 -10.62 -17.59 -10.30
C ILE A 12 -11.52 -18.78 -10.64
N SER A 13 -12.57 -18.55 -11.41
CA SER A 13 -13.17 -19.56 -12.28
C SER A 13 -14.33 -18.95 -13.07
N LEU A 14 -14.00 -18.24 -14.15
CA LEU A 14 -14.92 -18.01 -15.27
C LEU A 14 -14.05 -17.75 -16.51
N ALA A 15 -13.54 -18.82 -17.05
CA ALA A 15 -13.03 -18.82 -18.41
C ALA A 15 -13.70 -19.97 -19.15
N PHE A 16 -14.16 -19.65 -20.34
CA PHE A 16 -14.65 -20.46 -21.43
C PHE A 16 -16.17 -20.53 -21.64
N GLY A 17 -16.57 -19.77 -22.65
CA GLY A 17 -17.84 -19.86 -23.35
C GLY A 17 -17.88 -18.83 -24.47
N ILE A 18 -17.17 -19.08 -25.57
CA ILE A 18 -17.11 -18.19 -26.75
C ILE A 18 -18.41 -18.35 -27.54
N SER A 19 -19.20 -17.29 -27.62
CA SER A 19 -20.18 -17.10 -28.68
C SER A 19 -19.90 -15.73 -29.32
N ARG A 20 -19.38 -15.74 -30.54
CA ARG A 20 -19.14 -14.55 -31.35
C ARG A 20 -20.46 -13.93 -31.76
N THR A 21 -20.89 -12.90 -31.06
CA THR A 21 -21.78 -11.87 -31.57
C THR A 21 -21.09 -10.55 -31.31
N PHE A 22 -20.81 -9.79 -32.36
CA PHE A 22 -20.25 -8.44 -32.30
C PHE A 22 -21.28 -7.52 -31.63
N ALA A 23 -21.33 -7.56 -30.29
CA ALA A 23 -22.00 -6.57 -29.47
C ALA A 23 -20.87 -5.83 -28.71
N ALA A 24 -21.01 -4.53 -28.58
CA ALA A 24 -20.12 -3.72 -27.74
C ALA A 24 -19.90 -4.47 -26.43
N GLU A 25 -18.62 -4.71 -26.08
CA GLU A 25 -18.28 -5.43 -24.85
C GLU A 25 -18.85 -4.66 -23.64
N SER A 26 -19.41 -5.38 -22.68
CA SER A 26 -19.95 -4.70 -21.50
C SER A 26 -18.85 -4.00 -20.73
N LEU A 27 -19.12 -2.80 -20.21
CA LEU A 27 -18.17 -2.03 -19.42
C LEU A 27 -17.57 -2.86 -18.28
N GLU A 28 -18.40 -3.66 -17.61
CA GLU A 28 -17.96 -4.54 -16.51
C GLU A 28 -16.94 -5.59 -16.96
N LYS A 29 -17.11 -6.17 -18.15
CA LYS A 29 -16.18 -7.16 -18.70
C LYS A 29 -14.85 -6.51 -19.05
N LEU A 30 -14.86 -5.33 -19.65
CA LEU A 30 -13.65 -4.58 -19.96
C LEU A 30 -12.91 -4.17 -18.68
N LEU A 31 -13.61 -3.64 -17.69
CA LEU A 31 -13.03 -3.24 -16.42
C LEU A 31 -12.45 -4.44 -15.66
N SER A 32 -13.19 -5.54 -15.55
CA SER A 32 -12.72 -6.75 -14.86
C SER A 32 -11.47 -7.33 -15.53
N GLY A 33 -11.43 -7.36 -16.86
CA GLY A 33 -10.27 -7.79 -17.62
C GLY A 33 -9.06 -6.86 -17.43
N TYR A 34 -9.28 -5.55 -17.44
CA TYR A 34 -8.24 -4.55 -17.18
C TYR A 34 -7.62 -4.73 -15.80
N LEU A 35 -8.44 -4.81 -14.75
CA LEU A 35 -7.99 -5.01 -13.37
C LEU A 35 -7.25 -6.35 -13.18
N ALA A 36 -7.71 -7.42 -13.83
CA ALA A 36 -7.07 -8.73 -13.77
C ALA A 36 -5.67 -8.76 -14.42
N ASN A 37 -5.44 -7.91 -15.43
CA ASN A 37 -4.18 -7.81 -16.15
C ASN A 37 -3.24 -6.74 -15.61
N ASP A 38 -3.69 -5.93 -14.65
CA ASP A 38 -2.88 -4.85 -14.08
C ASP A 38 -1.71 -5.41 -13.25
N MET A 39 -0.49 -5.07 -13.68
CA MET A 39 0.74 -5.54 -13.01
C MET A 39 0.95 -4.89 -11.65
N GLN A 40 0.54 -3.62 -11.47
CA GLN A 40 0.68 -2.92 -10.19
C GLN A 40 -0.23 -3.54 -9.13
N LEU A 41 -1.45 -3.94 -9.49
CA LEU A 41 -2.34 -4.65 -8.59
C LEU A 41 -1.77 -6.02 -8.17
N ARG A 42 -1.11 -6.72 -9.09
CA ARG A 42 -0.41 -7.97 -8.75
C ARG A 42 0.73 -7.74 -7.77
N GLU A 43 1.55 -6.72 -7.99
CA GLU A 43 2.64 -6.35 -7.08
C GLU A 43 2.11 -5.98 -5.68
N LEU A 44 1.07 -5.16 -5.59
CA LEU A 44 0.42 -4.81 -4.32
C LEU A 44 -0.18 -6.04 -3.61
N SER A 45 -0.76 -6.98 -4.38
CA SER A 45 -1.26 -8.24 -3.82
C SER A 45 -0.15 -9.13 -3.28
N ILE A 46 1.00 -9.18 -3.95
CA ILE A 46 2.20 -9.89 -3.48
C ILE A 46 2.74 -9.23 -2.21
N GLU A 47 2.84 -7.90 -2.19
CA GLU A 47 3.33 -7.15 -1.02
C GLU A 47 2.41 -7.33 0.20
N MET A 48 1.09 -7.33 -0.01
CA MET A 48 0.14 -7.65 1.07
C MET A 48 0.36 -9.06 1.63
N LYS A 49 0.56 -10.06 0.78
CA LYS A 49 0.86 -11.44 1.22
C LYS A 49 2.19 -11.52 1.95
N ARG A 50 3.22 -10.82 1.44
CA ARG A 50 4.53 -10.73 2.07
C ARG A 50 4.43 -10.14 3.47
N THR A 51 3.73 -9.02 3.63
CA THR A 51 3.51 -8.35 4.92
C THR A 51 2.82 -9.29 5.92
N LEU A 52 1.83 -10.08 5.47
CA LEU A 52 1.17 -11.07 6.32
C LEU A 52 2.13 -12.17 6.78
N LEU A 53 3.00 -12.68 5.90
CA LEU A 53 4.01 -13.69 6.25
C LEU A 53 5.09 -13.12 7.17
N GLU A 54 5.53 -11.88 6.95
CA GLU A 54 6.48 -11.18 7.82
C GLU A 54 5.92 -10.99 9.23
N ASN A 55 4.61 -10.70 9.36
CA ASN A 55 3.94 -10.63 10.65
C ASN A 55 3.91 -12.03 11.34
N GLU A 56 3.66 -13.09 10.60
CA GLU A 56 3.69 -14.45 11.15
C GLU A 56 5.11 -14.82 11.62
N ILE A 57 6.14 -14.49 10.83
CA ILE A 57 7.55 -14.66 11.20
C ILE A 57 7.89 -13.86 12.47
N SER A 58 7.47 -12.59 12.54
CA SER A 58 7.69 -11.75 13.73
C SER A 58 7.01 -12.33 14.97
N GLY A 59 5.79 -12.87 14.81
CA GLY A 59 5.09 -13.58 15.90
C GLY A 59 5.85 -14.82 16.40
N ILE A 60 6.48 -15.57 15.50
CA ILE A 60 7.31 -16.73 15.87
C ILE A 60 8.60 -16.26 16.57
N GLN A 61 9.26 -15.24 16.04
CA GLN A 61 10.54 -14.74 16.58
C GLN A 61 10.39 -14.07 17.96
N ASN A 62 9.27 -13.40 18.19
CA ASN A 62 8.96 -12.76 19.47
C ASN A 62 8.30 -13.69 20.49
N GLY A 63 7.97 -14.90 20.08
CA GLY A 63 7.38 -15.93 20.94
C GLY A 63 8.41 -16.81 21.64
N PHE A 64 7.96 -17.97 22.07
CA PHE A 64 8.79 -19.01 22.65
C PHE A 64 9.87 -19.47 21.65
N SER A 65 11.12 -19.40 22.05
CA SER A 65 12.26 -19.87 21.26
C SER A 65 13.00 -20.99 21.99
N PHE A 66 13.13 -22.12 21.30
CA PHE A 66 13.89 -23.27 21.76
C PHE A 66 14.96 -23.59 20.71
N LYS A 67 16.22 -23.52 21.13
CA LYS A 67 17.36 -23.78 20.25
C LYS A 67 18.23 -24.89 20.82
N ILE A 68 18.50 -25.88 19.99
CA ILE A 68 19.50 -26.92 20.23
C ILE A 68 20.67 -26.64 19.32
N SER A 69 21.85 -26.60 19.87
CA SER A 69 23.09 -26.45 19.10
C SER A 69 24.05 -27.55 19.46
N THR A 70 24.69 -28.12 18.45
CA THR A 70 25.79 -29.06 18.66
C THR A 70 27.04 -28.36 19.20
N GLY A 71 27.10 -27.04 19.12
CA GLY A 71 28.26 -26.25 19.48
C GLY A 71 29.45 -26.50 18.58
N THR A 72 30.63 -26.26 19.12
CA THR A 72 31.90 -26.49 18.41
C THR A 72 32.36 -27.93 18.61
N ILE A 73 32.71 -28.58 17.52
CA ILE A 73 33.42 -29.88 17.55
C ILE A 73 34.90 -29.60 17.30
N THR A 74 35.74 -29.86 18.30
CA THR A 74 37.18 -29.67 18.21
C THR A 74 37.82 -31.05 18.16
N PHE A 75 38.61 -31.28 17.13
CA PHE A 75 39.40 -32.48 16.97
C PHE A 75 40.89 -32.11 17.11
N VAL A 76 41.59 -32.73 18.07
CA VAL A 76 43.01 -32.55 18.27
C VAL A 76 43.70 -33.88 17.97
N PRO A 77 44.47 -33.95 16.84
CA PRO A 77 45.22 -35.15 16.50
C PRO A 77 46.57 -35.17 17.23
N GLY A 78 47.05 -36.35 17.62
CA GLY A 78 48.33 -36.51 18.27
C GLY A 78 48.38 -37.72 19.23
N SER A 79 49.44 -37.79 20.08
CA SER A 79 49.58 -38.79 21.12
C SER A 79 48.45 -38.71 22.19
N ASP A 80 47.95 -37.47 22.39
CA ASP A 80 46.84 -37.15 23.29
C ASP A 80 45.64 -36.71 22.47
N ALA A 81 45.26 -37.52 21.49
CA ALA A 81 44.11 -37.19 20.57
C ALA A 81 42.80 -37.21 21.33
N TYR A 82 42.06 -36.10 21.21
CA TYR A 82 40.73 -35.96 21.76
C TYR A 82 39.73 -35.30 20.81
N VAL A 83 38.48 -35.59 21.00
CA VAL A 83 37.38 -34.87 20.37
C VAL A 83 36.57 -34.19 21.47
N LYS A 84 36.48 -32.89 21.39
CA LYS A 84 35.67 -32.07 22.31
C LYS A 84 34.42 -31.59 21.60
N PHE A 85 33.28 -31.82 22.21
CA PHE A 85 31.96 -31.44 21.70
C PHE A 85 31.25 -30.57 22.74
N THR A 86 30.74 -29.39 22.32
CA THR A 86 30.14 -28.46 23.26
C THR A 86 28.65 -28.19 22.94
N PRO A 87 27.78 -29.17 23.20
CA PRO A 87 26.34 -29.00 22.94
C PRO A 87 25.73 -27.94 23.86
N SER A 88 24.76 -27.21 23.32
CA SER A 88 23.99 -26.27 24.11
C SER A 88 22.51 -26.33 23.80
N LEU A 89 21.72 -26.15 24.83
CA LEU A 89 20.27 -26.00 24.80
C LEU A 89 19.93 -24.63 25.32
N SER A 90 19.18 -23.86 24.58
CA SER A 90 18.71 -22.55 25.04
C SER A 90 17.19 -22.43 24.86
N LEU A 91 16.58 -21.89 25.89
CA LEU A 91 15.17 -21.58 25.99
C LEU A 91 15.04 -20.08 26.22
N ALA A 92 14.37 -19.39 25.32
CA ALA A 92 14.05 -17.97 25.53
C ALA A 92 12.52 -17.81 25.61
N LEU A 93 12.10 -17.13 26.64
CA LEU A 93 10.72 -16.76 26.97
C LEU A 93 10.60 -15.24 27.02
N PRO A 94 10.51 -14.55 25.86
CA PRO A 94 10.48 -13.09 25.81
C PRO A 94 9.30 -12.49 26.58
N GLU A 95 8.13 -13.14 26.54
CA GLU A 95 6.93 -12.69 27.25
C GLU A 95 7.08 -12.74 28.78
N THR A 96 7.97 -13.59 29.30
CA THR A 96 8.24 -13.72 30.73
C THR A 96 9.46 -12.89 31.11
N ARG A 97 9.37 -11.56 30.93
CA ARG A 97 10.45 -10.61 31.25
C ARG A 97 11.80 -10.99 30.65
N ASN A 98 11.80 -11.42 29.37
CA ASN A 98 12.98 -11.90 28.65
C ASN A 98 13.75 -13.02 29.40
N LEU A 99 13.03 -13.94 30.03
CA LEU A 99 13.67 -15.07 30.68
C LEU A 99 14.39 -15.93 29.66
N ASN A 100 15.69 -16.04 29.83
CA ASN A 100 16.55 -16.92 29.05
C ASN A 100 17.16 -17.98 29.96
N ILE A 101 16.98 -19.24 29.59
CA ILE A 101 17.61 -20.38 30.26
C ILE A 101 18.51 -21.07 29.26
N SER A 102 19.74 -21.27 29.62
CA SER A 102 20.70 -21.99 28.77
C SER A 102 21.41 -23.11 29.55
N LEU A 103 21.45 -24.27 28.96
CA LEU A 103 22.22 -25.42 29.40
C LEU A 103 23.31 -25.66 28.37
N SER A 104 24.56 -25.67 28.80
CA SER A 104 25.69 -26.03 27.94
C SER A 104 26.56 -27.07 28.63
N SER A 105 27.12 -27.99 27.88
CA SER A 105 28.02 -28.99 28.39
C SER A 105 29.22 -29.15 27.47
N SER A 106 30.34 -29.55 28.03
CA SER A 106 31.53 -29.95 27.28
C SER A 106 31.69 -31.43 27.39
N ILE A 107 31.56 -32.15 26.29
CA ILE A 107 31.75 -33.61 26.22
C ILE A 107 33.12 -33.84 25.59
N LEU A 108 33.95 -34.57 26.32
CA LEU A 108 35.30 -34.89 25.89
C LEU A 108 35.35 -36.40 25.60
N PHE A 109 35.82 -36.75 24.41
CA PHE A 109 36.11 -38.15 24.03
C PHE A 109 37.62 -38.28 23.91
N ASP A 110 38.26 -38.88 24.93
CA ASP A 110 39.68 -39.19 24.94
C ASP A 110 39.85 -40.64 24.54
N SER A 111 40.94 -40.93 23.80
CA SER A 111 41.26 -42.29 23.35
C SER A 111 41.86 -43.15 24.48
N LEU A 112 42.25 -42.56 25.60
CA LEU A 112 42.98 -43.26 26.64
C LEU A 112 42.31 -43.43 27.99
N ASP A 113 41.27 -42.66 28.29
CA ASP A 113 40.53 -42.81 29.56
C ASP A 113 39.04 -42.37 29.43
N SER A 114 38.15 -43.32 29.60
CA SER A 114 36.71 -43.17 29.30
C SER A 114 35.87 -42.60 30.45
N THR A 115 36.50 -42.04 31.47
CA THR A 115 35.80 -41.71 32.73
C THR A 115 35.19 -40.32 32.82
N ASP A 116 35.57 -39.36 31.99
CA ASP A 116 35.12 -37.98 32.12
C ASP A 116 34.32 -37.47 30.89
N THR A 117 33.18 -38.11 30.66
CA THR A 117 32.35 -37.79 29.47
C THR A 117 31.74 -36.38 29.53
N PHE A 118 31.53 -35.84 30.72
CA PHE A 118 30.94 -34.52 30.90
C PHE A 118 31.88 -33.60 31.72
N SER A 119 32.63 -32.76 31.03
CA SER A 119 33.39 -31.69 31.66
C SER A 119 32.68 -30.35 31.45
N ASN A 120 32.65 -29.47 32.44
CA ASN A 120 32.06 -28.14 32.37
C ASN A 120 30.60 -28.07 31.90
N THR A 121 29.69 -28.67 32.64
CA THR A 121 28.25 -28.46 32.41
C THR A 121 27.77 -27.21 33.15
N SER A 122 27.16 -26.26 32.45
CA SER A 122 26.61 -25.04 33.04
C SER A 122 25.13 -24.84 32.70
N LEU A 123 24.35 -24.53 33.70
CA LEU A 123 22.98 -24.07 33.61
C LEU A 123 22.97 -22.59 33.99
N LYS A 124 22.51 -21.73 33.07
CA LYS A 124 22.42 -20.28 33.30
C LYS A 124 21.00 -19.84 33.07
N ALA A 125 20.51 -18.96 33.90
CA ALA A 125 19.24 -18.26 33.76
C ALA A 125 19.46 -16.77 33.86
N SER A 126 18.86 -15.99 32.99
CA SER A 126 18.84 -14.52 33.05
C SER A 126 17.42 -13.99 32.89
N ILE A 127 17.10 -12.94 33.62
CA ILE A 127 15.79 -12.33 33.60
C ILE A 127 15.92 -10.81 33.70
N ASP A 128 15.09 -10.10 32.96
CA ASP A 128 14.92 -8.65 33.07
C ASP A 128 13.94 -8.35 34.22
N ILE A 129 14.42 -7.85 35.35
CA ILE A 129 13.58 -7.53 36.52
C ILE A 129 12.86 -6.22 36.29
N ILE A 130 13.58 -5.19 35.81
CA ILE A 130 13.05 -3.91 35.36
C ILE A 130 13.61 -3.65 33.96
N SER A 131 12.74 -3.63 32.95
CA SER A 131 13.15 -3.35 31.56
C SER A 131 11.98 -2.83 30.76
N ASN A 132 12.30 -2.23 29.63
CA ASN A 132 11.34 -1.75 28.63
C ASN A 132 10.84 -2.86 27.71
N GLY A 133 11.48 -4.02 27.72
CA GLY A 133 11.29 -5.06 26.72
C GLY A 133 9.84 -5.52 26.52
N ALA A 134 8.98 -5.43 27.55
CA ALA A 134 7.56 -5.71 27.41
C ALA A 134 6.83 -4.64 26.59
N LYS A 135 7.08 -3.36 26.92
CA LYS A 135 6.50 -2.21 26.19
C LYS A 135 7.02 -2.14 24.77
N GLU A 136 8.32 -2.35 24.55
CA GLU A 136 8.93 -2.38 23.21
C GLU A 136 8.29 -3.45 22.32
N ARG A 137 8.04 -4.65 22.85
CA ARG A 137 7.33 -5.73 22.13
C ARG A 137 5.89 -5.36 21.81
N GLU A 138 5.20 -4.71 22.72
CA GLU A 138 3.83 -4.23 22.49
C GLU A 138 3.81 -3.18 21.38
N ILE A 139 4.71 -2.22 21.40
CA ILE A 139 4.90 -1.21 20.35
C ILE A 139 5.21 -1.87 19.01
N GLU A 140 6.12 -2.85 18.97
CA GLU A 140 6.45 -3.56 17.74
C GLU A 140 5.25 -4.35 17.19
N LYS A 141 4.44 -4.95 18.06
CA LYS A 141 3.19 -5.60 17.67
C LYS A 141 2.18 -4.62 17.07
N ILE A 142 2.03 -3.44 17.68
CA ILE A 142 1.18 -2.36 17.17
C ILE A 142 1.69 -1.87 15.80
N LYS A 143 3.00 -1.64 15.65
CA LYS A 143 3.62 -1.26 14.37
C LYS A 143 3.40 -2.31 13.29
N THR A 144 3.50 -3.57 13.64
CA THR A 144 3.30 -4.67 12.69
C THR A 144 1.84 -4.76 12.24
N GLN A 145 0.89 -4.58 13.16
CA GLN A 145 -0.53 -4.47 12.80
C GLN A 145 -0.80 -3.29 11.87
N ARG A 146 -0.14 -2.16 12.12
CA ARG A 146 -0.21 -0.99 11.24
C ARG A 146 0.31 -1.27 9.83
N LYS A 147 1.44 -1.96 9.70
CA LYS A 147 1.99 -2.35 8.38
C LYS A 147 0.99 -3.20 7.57
N ILE A 148 0.29 -4.13 8.23
CA ILE A 148 -0.77 -4.93 7.57
C ILE A 148 -1.92 -4.04 7.10
N LEU A 149 -2.36 -3.11 7.95
CA LEU A 149 -3.42 -2.17 7.60
C LEU A 149 -3.03 -1.29 6.42
N GLU A 150 -1.82 -0.76 6.42
CA GLU A 150 -1.28 0.06 5.32
C GLU A 150 -1.14 -0.73 4.02
N ALA A 151 -0.67 -1.98 4.08
CA ALA A 151 -0.61 -2.85 2.90
C ALA A 151 -2.00 -3.14 2.33
N LYS A 152 -3.02 -3.33 3.20
CA LYS A 152 -4.43 -3.48 2.79
C LYS A 152 -4.94 -2.21 2.12
N ARG A 153 -4.69 -1.04 2.71
CA ARG A 153 -5.06 0.28 2.16
C ARG A 153 -4.40 0.52 0.81
N ASN A 154 -3.12 0.22 0.69
CA ASN A 154 -2.37 0.37 -0.56
C ASN A 154 -2.97 -0.50 -1.67
N LEU A 155 -3.35 -1.74 -1.37
CA LEU A 155 -4.03 -2.60 -2.32
C LEU A 155 -5.40 -2.04 -2.73
N GLN A 156 -6.20 -1.57 -1.79
CA GLN A 156 -7.52 -0.97 -2.07
C GLN A 156 -7.40 0.31 -2.90
N ASN A 157 -6.46 1.19 -2.55
CA ASN A 157 -6.17 2.40 -3.32
C ASN A 157 -5.60 2.06 -4.70
N GLY A 158 -4.83 0.98 -4.81
CA GLY A 158 -4.38 0.44 -6.09
C GLY A 158 -5.54 0.10 -7.02
N PHE A 159 -6.60 -0.55 -6.51
CA PHE A 159 -7.81 -0.82 -7.28
C PHE A 159 -8.50 0.48 -7.73
N LEU A 160 -8.67 1.47 -6.85
CA LEU A 160 -9.28 2.76 -7.21
C LEU A 160 -8.45 3.51 -8.27
N ASN A 161 -7.13 3.46 -8.17
CA ASN A 161 -6.23 4.07 -9.14
C ASN A 161 -6.27 3.37 -10.50
N ALA A 162 -6.22 2.04 -10.52
CA ALA A 162 -6.30 1.26 -11.75
C ALA A 162 -7.65 1.47 -12.47
N GLU A 163 -8.74 1.51 -11.71
CA GLU A 163 -10.07 1.84 -12.21
C GLU A 163 -10.12 3.27 -12.76
N THR A 164 -9.50 4.23 -12.08
CA THR A 164 -9.39 5.62 -12.56
C THR A 164 -8.62 5.72 -13.87
N GLU A 165 -7.50 5.01 -14.01
CA GLU A 165 -6.73 5.00 -15.27
C GLU A 165 -7.48 4.28 -16.41
N PHE A 166 -8.26 3.23 -16.10
CA PHE A 166 -9.18 2.63 -17.06
C PHE A 166 -10.17 3.67 -17.59
N TYR A 167 -10.85 4.41 -16.71
CA TYR A 167 -11.82 5.44 -17.10
C TYR A 167 -11.20 6.61 -17.85
N LYS A 168 -10.01 7.06 -17.48
CA LYS A 168 -9.28 8.10 -18.23
C LYS A 168 -8.93 7.65 -19.64
N THR A 169 -8.51 6.40 -19.80
CA THR A 169 -8.21 5.84 -21.11
C THR A 169 -9.48 5.80 -21.96
N LEU A 170 -10.58 5.32 -21.39
CA LEU A 170 -11.88 5.27 -22.05
C LEU A 170 -12.36 6.67 -22.46
N GLN A 171 -12.23 7.65 -21.57
CA GLN A 171 -12.54 9.07 -21.84
C GLN A 171 -11.75 9.60 -23.05
N SER A 172 -10.45 9.31 -23.10
CA SER A 172 -9.60 9.73 -24.22
C SER A 172 -10.07 9.13 -25.55
N LEU A 173 -10.52 7.87 -25.57
CA LEU A 173 -11.07 7.23 -26.77
C LEU A 173 -12.36 7.94 -27.26
N TYR A 174 -13.25 8.30 -26.34
CA TYR A 174 -14.46 9.07 -26.71
C TYR A 174 -14.12 10.48 -27.21
N GLN A 175 -13.11 11.14 -26.66
CA GLN A 175 -12.64 12.45 -27.14
C GLN A 175 -12.09 12.34 -28.57
N MET A 176 -11.34 11.29 -28.88
CA MET A 176 -10.85 11.02 -30.24
C MET A 176 -12.03 10.77 -31.21
N GLN A 177 -13.04 10.00 -30.78
CA GLN A 177 -14.25 9.80 -31.58
C GLN A 177 -14.99 11.10 -31.87
N ALA A 178 -15.21 11.96 -30.87
CA ALA A 178 -15.85 13.27 -31.08
C ALA A 178 -15.07 14.15 -32.07
N LYS A 179 -13.73 14.10 -32.03
CA LYS A 179 -12.89 14.83 -32.97
C LYS A 179 -13.06 14.32 -34.39
N ILE A 180 -13.14 13.00 -34.63
CA ILE A 180 -13.39 12.41 -35.96
C ILE A 180 -14.75 12.87 -36.50
N VAL A 181 -15.82 12.81 -35.68
CA VAL A 181 -17.16 13.28 -36.07
C VAL A 181 -17.13 14.74 -36.51
N THR A 182 -16.36 15.58 -35.82
CA THR A 182 -16.20 16.99 -36.20
C THR A 182 -15.41 17.15 -37.51
N LEU A 183 -14.35 16.41 -37.71
CA LEU A 183 -13.55 16.45 -38.94
C LEU A 183 -14.33 15.94 -40.16
N GLU A 184 -15.17 14.93 -40.00
CA GLU A 184 -16.05 14.44 -41.07
C GLU A 184 -17.03 15.52 -41.55
N LYS A 185 -17.53 16.32 -40.61
CA LYS A 185 -18.37 17.47 -40.94
C LYS A 185 -17.60 18.54 -41.72
N ASN A 186 -16.38 18.87 -41.28
CA ASN A 186 -15.53 19.86 -41.96
C ASN A 186 -15.21 19.38 -43.38
N LEU A 187 -14.82 18.13 -43.56
CA LEU A 187 -14.60 17.54 -44.91
C LEU A 187 -15.84 17.65 -45.79
N TYR A 188 -17.02 17.41 -45.20
CA TYR A 188 -18.27 17.53 -45.96
C TYR A 188 -18.47 19.00 -46.46
N ASP A 189 -18.28 20.01 -45.59
CA ASP A 189 -18.45 21.40 -45.96
C ASP A 189 -17.39 21.87 -46.98
N ASP A 190 -16.15 21.42 -46.85
CA ASP A 190 -15.10 21.73 -47.83
C ASP A 190 -15.33 21.06 -49.19
N LYS A 191 -15.87 19.84 -49.22
CA LYS A 191 -16.30 19.20 -50.48
C LYS A 191 -17.45 19.96 -51.13
N LEU A 192 -18.44 20.40 -50.35
CA LEU A 192 -19.53 21.21 -50.83
C LEU A 192 -19.01 22.57 -51.43
N THR A 193 -18.08 23.21 -50.73
CA THR A 193 -17.42 24.43 -51.18
C THR A 193 -16.70 24.21 -52.52
N LEU A 194 -15.95 23.11 -52.68
CA LEU A 194 -15.27 22.75 -53.93
C LEU A 194 -16.26 22.49 -55.05
N GLU A 195 -17.36 21.83 -54.82
CA GLU A 195 -18.44 21.57 -55.79
C GLU A 195 -19.11 22.89 -56.23
N GLN A 196 -19.40 23.79 -55.29
CA GLN A 196 -19.94 25.14 -55.60
C GLN A 196 -19.00 25.96 -56.47
N LEU A 197 -17.70 25.96 -56.19
CA LEU A 197 -16.69 26.64 -57.03
C LEU A 197 -16.63 26.02 -58.40
N THR A 198 -16.75 24.72 -58.55
CA THR A 198 -16.82 24.00 -59.81
C THR A 198 -18.07 24.41 -60.60
N ALA A 199 -19.24 24.42 -59.96
CA ALA A 199 -20.49 24.86 -60.57
C ALA A 199 -20.46 26.34 -61.01
N GLN A 200 -19.73 27.21 -60.28
CA GLN A 200 -19.49 28.60 -60.63
C GLN A 200 -18.49 28.78 -61.79
N GLY A 201 -17.94 27.70 -62.36
CA GLY A 201 -17.05 27.72 -63.49
C GLY A 201 -15.58 28.05 -63.17
N TYR A 202 -15.18 27.99 -61.92
CA TYR A 202 -13.75 28.17 -61.55
C TYR A 202 -12.95 26.99 -62.08
N ARG A 203 -11.87 27.30 -62.82
CA ARG A 203 -10.94 26.32 -63.40
C ARG A 203 -10.02 25.76 -62.33
N SER A 204 -9.55 24.53 -62.48
CA SER A 204 -8.62 23.83 -61.60
C SER A 204 -7.29 24.57 -61.34
N ASN A 205 -6.92 25.51 -62.20
CA ASN A 205 -5.73 26.33 -62.04
C ASN A 205 -5.99 27.64 -61.27
N SER A 206 -7.24 28.00 -60.95
CA SER A 206 -7.55 29.19 -60.15
C SER A 206 -7.16 29.00 -58.68
N THR A 207 -6.70 30.08 -58.05
CA THR A 207 -6.27 30.05 -56.63
C THR A 207 -7.40 29.56 -55.73
N LYS A 208 -8.63 30.07 -55.92
CA LYS A 208 -9.78 29.64 -55.12
C LYS A 208 -10.07 28.15 -55.19
N TYR A 209 -10.08 27.58 -56.42
CA TYR A 209 -10.28 26.16 -56.60
C TYR A 209 -9.15 25.33 -55.93
N ARG A 210 -7.89 25.71 -56.14
CA ARG A 210 -6.74 25.03 -55.55
C ARG A 210 -6.78 25.06 -54.03
N THR A 211 -7.12 26.20 -53.43
CA THR A 211 -7.25 26.31 -51.97
C THR A 211 -8.34 25.38 -51.45
N ALA A 212 -9.54 25.39 -52.05
CA ALA A 212 -10.62 24.49 -51.63
C ALA A 212 -10.23 22.97 -51.84
N SER A 213 -9.59 22.67 -52.94
CA SER A 213 -9.10 21.29 -53.17
C SER A 213 -8.01 20.88 -52.17
N MET A 214 -7.14 21.81 -51.74
CA MET A 214 -6.15 21.55 -50.70
C MET A 214 -6.82 21.33 -49.34
N ASN A 215 -7.82 22.13 -49.00
CA ASN A 215 -8.58 21.95 -47.73
C ASN A 215 -9.21 20.53 -47.67
N VAL A 216 -9.95 20.15 -48.74
CA VAL A 216 -10.54 18.79 -48.83
C VAL A 216 -9.46 17.71 -48.62
N LYS A 217 -8.28 17.90 -49.27
CA LYS A 217 -7.20 16.90 -49.11
C LYS A 217 -6.59 16.87 -47.74
N SER A 218 -6.48 18.07 -47.09
CA SER A 218 -6.03 18.16 -45.68
C SER A 218 -7.00 17.45 -44.75
N ASP A 219 -8.30 17.73 -44.84
CA ASP A 219 -9.32 17.11 -44.01
C ASP A 219 -9.37 15.58 -44.17
N GLU A 220 -9.26 15.10 -45.45
CA GLU A 220 -9.17 13.66 -45.68
C GLU A 220 -7.96 13.00 -45.00
N ASN A 221 -6.82 13.69 -44.99
CA ASN A 221 -5.63 13.21 -44.32
C ASN A 221 -5.79 13.28 -42.78
N ASP A 222 -6.36 14.35 -42.26
CA ASP A 222 -6.59 14.53 -40.82
C ASP A 222 -7.53 13.46 -40.26
N ILE A 223 -8.61 13.15 -40.98
CA ILE A 223 -9.50 12.02 -40.63
C ILE A 223 -8.73 10.69 -40.62
N LYS A 224 -7.93 10.42 -41.67
CA LYS A 224 -7.13 9.19 -41.71
C LYS A 224 -6.15 9.08 -40.56
N ILE A 225 -5.49 10.19 -40.17
CA ILE A 225 -4.57 10.22 -39.04
C ILE A 225 -5.32 9.94 -37.75
N GLN A 226 -6.41 10.66 -37.48
CA GLN A 226 -7.18 10.49 -36.25
C GLN A 226 -7.83 9.12 -36.14
N THR A 227 -8.33 8.55 -37.26
CA THR A 227 -8.88 7.19 -37.27
C THR A 227 -7.81 6.13 -36.97
N ARG A 228 -6.59 6.30 -37.55
CA ARG A 228 -5.48 5.40 -37.24
C ARG A 228 -5.05 5.49 -35.78
N GLU A 229 -5.05 6.69 -35.24
CA GLU A 229 -4.68 6.91 -33.84
C GLU A 229 -5.72 6.31 -32.89
N LEU A 230 -7.01 6.53 -33.15
CA LEU A 230 -8.11 5.91 -32.42
C LEU A 230 -8.02 4.36 -32.48
N ASN A 231 -7.78 3.81 -33.67
CA ASN A 231 -7.60 2.35 -33.83
C ASN A 231 -6.45 1.84 -33.00
N ARG A 232 -5.30 2.48 -33.05
CA ARG A 232 -4.13 2.10 -32.27
C ARG A 232 -4.42 2.09 -30.78
N GLU A 233 -4.98 3.18 -30.25
CA GLU A 233 -5.27 3.31 -28.82
C GLU A 233 -6.38 2.34 -28.38
N ALA A 234 -7.40 2.12 -29.21
CA ALA A 234 -8.45 1.13 -28.93
C ALA A 234 -7.90 -0.30 -28.89
N HIS A 235 -6.99 -0.67 -29.80
CA HIS A 235 -6.33 -1.98 -29.76
C HIS A 235 -5.43 -2.14 -28.53
N ILE A 236 -4.68 -1.10 -28.15
CA ILE A 236 -3.87 -1.11 -26.91
C ILE A 236 -4.78 -1.27 -25.68
N PHE A 237 -5.89 -0.55 -25.64
CA PHE A 237 -6.84 -0.63 -24.55
C PHE A 237 -7.52 -2.01 -24.48
N ALA A 238 -7.96 -2.57 -25.61
CA ALA A 238 -8.52 -3.91 -25.69
C ALA A 238 -7.52 -4.98 -25.20
N ALA A 239 -6.25 -4.87 -25.60
CA ALA A 239 -5.20 -5.76 -25.14
C ALA A 239 -4.99 -5.68 -23.62
N LYS A 240 -5.02 -4.47 -23.03
CA LYS A 240 -4.98 -4.27 -21.57
C LYS A 240 -6.19 -4.91 -20.88
N CYS A 241 -7.37 -4.85 -21.51
CA CYS A 241 -8.57 -5.50 -21.01
C CYS A 241 -8.60 -7.03 -21.22
N GLY A 242 -7.60 -7.59 -21.89
CA GLY A 242 -7.55 -9.02 -22.19
C GLY A 242 -8.61 -9.48 -23.21
N VAL A 243 -9.05 -8.56 -24.09
CA VAL A 243 -10.04 -8.83 -25.14
C VAL A 243 -9.33 -9.00 -26.47
N GLU A 244 -9.79 -9.94 -27.30
CA GLU A 244 -9.27 -10.10 -28.66
C GLU A 244 -9.54 -8.85 -29.51
N THR A 245 -8.54 -8.41 -30.26
CA THR A 245 -8.52 -7.14 -30.99
C THR A 245 -8.93 -7.30 -32.45
N ASP A 246 -9.99 -8.02 -32.74
CA ASP A 246 -10.45 -8.29 -34.11
C ASP A 246 -11.69 -7.43 -34.48
N PHE A 247 -11.61 -6.12 -34.23
CA PHE A 247 -12.66 -5.19 -34.66
C PHE A 247 -12.16 -4.31 -35.81
N GLU A 248 -12.98 -4.17 -36.85
CA GLU A 248 -12.66 -3.33 -38.03
C GLU A 248 -12.87 -1.82 -37.69
N ASN A 249 -13.86 -1.52 -36.87
CA ASN A 249 -14.19 -0.15 -36.48
C ASN A 249 -14.07 0.01 -34.97
N PRO A 250 -13.19 0.88 -34.47
CA PRO A 250 -12.99 1.08 -33.04
C PRO A 250 -14.21 1.66 -32.33
N ALA A 251 -15.10 2.34 -33.02
CA ALA A 251 -16.34 2.83 -32.44
C ALA A 251 -17.27 1.69 -31.96
N ASP A 252 -17.18 0.53 -32.58
CA ASP A 252 -17.98 -0.66 -32.23
C ASP A 252 -17.48 -1.34 -30.95
N PHE A 253 -16.21 -1.07 -30.58
CA PHE A 253 -15.59 -1.59 -29.37
C PHE A 253 -15.97 -0.76 -28.13
N LEU A 254 -16.23 0.55 -28.29
CA LEU A 254 -16.52 1.42 -27.16
C LEU A 254 -17.89 1.08 -26.54
N PRO A 255 -17.96 0.89 -25.20
CA PRO A 255 -19.23 0.56 -24.52
C PRO A 255 -20.22 1.72 -24.68
N ALA A 256 -21.37 1.44 -25.27
CA ALA A 256 -22.39 2.46 -25.52
C ALA A 256 -23.07 2.96 -24.24
N ASP A 257 -23.06 2.16 -23.19
CA ASP A 257 -23.77 2.44 -21.93
C ASP A 257 -22.78 2.57 -20.77
N ILE A 258 -22.58 3.81 -20.34
CA ILE A 258 -21.83 4.15 -19.13
C ILE A 258 -22.86 4.43 -18.02
N PRO A 259 -22.78 3.72 -16.87
CA PRO A 259 -23.75 3.87 -15.80
C PRO A 259 -23.72 5.28 -15.21
N GLU A 260 -24.87 5.79 -14.90
CA GLU A 260 -25.00 7.01 -14.14
C GLU A 260 -24.84 6.71 -12.65
N VAL A 261 -23.86 7.31 -12.00
CA VAL A 261 -23.56 7.08 -10.59
C VAL A 261 -23.87 8.32 -9.75
N SER A 262 -24.30 8.08 -8.51
CA SER A 262 -24.44 9.16 -7.54
C SER A 262 -23.05 9.60 -7.07
N PRO A 263 -22.80 10.91 -6.99
CA PRO A 263 -21.53 11.42 -6.51
C PRO A 263 -21.36 11.14 -5.01
N VAL A 264 -20.15 10.78 -4.62
CA VAL A 264 -19.75 10.64 -3.21
C VAL A 264 -19.77 12.02 -2.57
N SER A 265 -20.46 12.16 -1.43
CA SER A 265 -20.50 13.42 -0.69
C SER A 265 -19.28 13.54 0.22
N ILE A 266 -18.46 14.54 -0.01
CA ILE A 266 -17.31 14.82 0.88
C ILE A 266 -17.75 15.29 2.28
N ARG A 267 -19.04 15.66 2.45
CA ARG A 267 -19.58 16.06 3.76
C ARG A 267 -19.72 14.90 4.75
N ASP A 268 -19.75 13.69 4.22
CA ASP A 268 -19.88 12.46 5.01
C ASP A 268 -18.54 12.04 5.63
N PHE A 269 -17.44 12.75 5.31
CA PHE A 269 -16.11 12.45 5.82
C PHE A 269 -15.64 13.51 6.82
N SER A 270 -15.08 13.04 7.93
CA SER A 270 -14.46 13.90 8.96
C SER A 270 -12.98 14.18 8.62
N SER A 271 -12.43 15.20 9.28
CA SER A 271 -10.97 15.46 9.20
C SER A 271 -10.16 14.27 9.70
N ASP A 272 -10.68 13.50 10.63
CA ASP A 272 -9.99 12.38 11.25
C ASP A 272 -9.86 11.19 10.30
N ASN A 273 -10.84 11.03 9.39
CA ASN A 273 -10.82 10.00 8.36
C ASN A 273 -9.95 10.38 7.15
N TYR A 274 -9.43 11.61 7.09
CA TYR A 274 -8.53 12.02 6.02
C TYR A 274 -7.18 11.32 6.19
N VAL A 275 -6.72 10.60 5.14
CA VAL A 275 -5.52 9.74 5.20
C VAL A 275 -4.31 10.44 5.80
N LYS A 276 -4.06 11.71 5.42
CA LYS A 276 -2.91 12.47 5.96
C LYS A 276 -3.07 12.82 7.43
N THR A 277 -4.28 13.16 7.88
CA THR A 277 -4.54 13.47 9.29
C THR A 277 -4.44 12.22 10.14
N GLU A 278 -5.00 11.12 9.67
CA GLU A 278 -4.91 9.82 10.34
C GLU A 278 -3.46 9.36 10.47
N SER A 279 -2.67 9.46 9.37
CA SER A 279 -1.25 9.09 9.38
C SER A 279 -0.42 9.97 10.32
N ALA A 280 -0.67 11.30 10.36
CA ALA A 280 0.02 12.20 11.29
C ALA A 280 -0.31 11.90 12.75
N LYS A 281 -1.58 11.65 13.07
CA LYS A 281 -2.01 11.23 14.42
C LYS A 281 -1.42 9.89 14.81
N TRP A 282 -1.38 8.93 13.87
CA TRP A 282 -0.74 7.65 14.10
C TRP A 282 0.74 7.82 14.45
N THR A 283 1.48 8.64 13.69
CA THR A 283 2.90 8.90 13.96
C THR A 283 3.09 9.52 15.34
N GLN A 284 2.28 10.49 15.72
CA GLN A 284 2.31 11.08 17.05
C GLN A 284 2.04 10.03 18.14
N TYR A 285 1.04 9.18 17.95
CA TYR A 285 0.67 8.13 18.89
C TYR A 285 1.81 7.13 19.09
N ILE A 286 2.39 6.60 18.02
CA ILE A 286 3.47 5.62 18.14
C ILE A 286 4.72 6.22 18.78
N ASN A 287 5.08 7.45 18.42
CA ASN A 287 6.21 8.15 19.02
C ASN A 287 5.97 8.46 20.51
N SER A 288 4.71 8.72 20.91
CA SER A 288 4.39 8.89 22.33
C SER A 288 4.59 7.60 23.12
N LEU A 289 4.18 6.46 22.56
CA LEU A 289 4.40 5.16 23.18
C LEU A 289 5.90 4.82 23.28
N GLU A 290 6.69 5.13 22.25
CA GLU A 290 8.14 4.95 22.29
C GLU A 290 8.80 5.82 23.37
N ARG A 291 8.39 7.07 23.49
CA ARG A 291 8.86 7.97 24.55
C ARG A 291 8.47 7.48 25.94
N GLU A 292 7.29 6.88 26.11
CA GLU A 292 6.85 6.28 27.38
C GLU A 292 7.55 4.94 27.67
N ALA A 293 8.00 4.24 26.64
CA ALA A 293 8.76 3.01 26.79
C ALA A 293 10.18 3.27 27.27
N ASP A 294 10.74 4.47 27.06
CA ASP A 294 12.06 4.85 27.53
C ASP A 294 12.12 4.83 29.06
N SER A 295 12.74 3.79 29.63
CA SER A 295 12.86 3.67 31.09
C SER A 295 14.16 4.31 31.57
N ALA A 296 14.03 5.14 32.57
CA ALA A 296 15.20 5.75 33.23
C ALA A 296 16.07 4.70 33.94
N ILE A 297 15.50 3.54 34.28
CA ILE A 297 16.18 2.52 35.09
C ILE A 297 15.98 1.15 34.46
N THR A 298 17.07 0.38 34.38
CA THR A 298 17.02 -1.04 34.03
C THR A 298 17.70 -1.87 35.12
N LEU A 299 17.13 -3.04 35.42
CA LEU A 299 17.68 -4.02 36.36
C LEU A 299 17.57 -5.41 35.74
N LYS A 300 18.71 -6.04 35.55
CA LYS A 300 18.82 -7.41 35.06
C LYS A 300 19.34 -8.31 36.18
N GLY A 301 18.79 -9.51 36.27
CA GLY A 301 19.26 -10.56 37.17
C GLY A 301 19.78 -11.75 36.37
N ASN A 302 20.87 -12.35 36.83
CA ASN A 302 21.38 -13.60 36.29
C ASN A 302 21.71 -14.59 37.42
N ALA A 303 21.47 -15.86 37.15
CA ALA A 303 21.87 -16.94 38.03
C ALA A 303 22.46 -18.07 37.16
N GLY A 304 23.57 -18.65 37.63
CA GLY A 304 24.26 -19.72 36.96
C GLY A 304 24.66 -20.79 37.93
N PHE A 305 24.63 -22.05 37.46
CA PHE A 305 25.28 -23.18 38.16
C PHE A 305 26.21 -23.82 37.13
N THR A 306 27.48 -23.98 37.51
CA THR A 306 28.48 -24.62 36.67
C THR A 306 29.07 -25.83 37.44
N PHE A 307 28.98 -26.97 36.82
CA PHE A 307 29.63 -28.20 37.24
C PHE A 307 30.94 -28.32 36.46
N ASN A 308 32.06 -28.38 37.17
CA ASN A 308 33.38 -28.57 36.56
C ASN A 308 34.04 -29.82 37.11
N ASN A 309 34.32 -30.77 36.22
CA ASN A 309 34.91 -32.07 36.56
C ASN A 309 36.29 -32.27 35.93
N GLU A 310 36.90 -31.21 35.30
CA GLU A 310 38.17 -31.39 34.56
C GLU A 310 39.39 -31.52 35.46
N ARG A 311 39.43 -30.97 36.65
CA ARG A 311 40.60 -31.01 37.56
C ARG A 311 40.35 -31.13 39.04
N THR A 312 39.21 -30.66 39.47
CA THR A 312 38.70 -30.72 40.84
C THR A 312 37.20 -30.78 40.79
N ASP A 313 36.55 -31.59 41.62
CA ASP A 313 35.11 -31.62 41.78
C ASP A 313 34.65 -30.26 42.36
N SER A 314 34.74 -29.22 41.57
CA SER A 314 34.32 -27.88 41.98
C SER A 314 33.05 -27.49 41.25
N HIS A 315 32.02 -27.18 42.03
CA HIS A 315 30.80 -26.63 41.52
C HIS A 315 30.79 -25.16 41.88
N THR A 316 30.26 -24.34 40.96
CA THR A 316 30.09 -22.90 41.24
C THR A 316 28.66 -22.46 41.03
N VAL A 317 28.16 -21.65 41.94
CA VAL A 317 26.93 -20.91 41.77
C VAL A 317 27.30 -19.46 41.52
N ASP A 318 26.91 -18.97 40.36
CA ASP A 318 27.10 -17.59 39.97
C ASP A 318 25.78 -16.83 40.12
N LEU A 319 25.78 -15.75 40.87
CA LEU A 319 24.65 -14.84 40.98
C LEU A 319 25.11 -13.45 40.55
N GLY A 320 24.31 -12.77 39.76
CA GLY A 320 24.67 -11.43 39.31
C GLY A 320 23.45 -10.54 39.12
N SER A 321 23.67 -9.26 39.25
CA SER A 321 22.68 -8.25 38.89
C SER A 321 23.37 -7.02 38.32
N ASP A 322 22.76 -6.45 37.25
CA ASP A 322 23.21 -5.23 36.60
C ASP A 322 22.10 -4.18 36.72
N PHE A 323 22.38 -3.13 37.42
CA PHE A 323 21.52 -1.96 37.55
C PHE A 323 22.11 -0.82 36.71
N THR A 324 21.29 -0.25 35.83
CA THR A 324 21.68 0.91 35.04
C THR A 324 20.64 2.02 35.23
N TRP A 325 21.15 3.22 35.57
CA TRP A 325 20.34 4.44 35.61
C TRP A 325 20.74 5.32 34.40
N ASN A 326 19.98 5.15 33.33
CA ASN A 326 20.27 5.74 32.03
C ASN A 326 20.42 7.28 32.08
N ASN A 327 19.60 7.95 32.87
CA ASN A 327 19.61 9.41 32.98
C ASN A 327 20.87 9.98 33.68
N THR A 328 21.64 9.16 34.36
CA THR A 328 22.85 9.58 35.08
C THR A 328 24.12 8.92 34.56
N GLY A 329 23.96 7.99 33.60
CA GLY A 329 25.08 7.17 33.12
C GLY A 329 25.70 6.28 34.20
N LEU A 330 24.99 6.05 35.30
CA LEU A 330 25.42 5.17 36.38
C LEU A 330 25.08 3.72 36.06
N THR A 331 26.08 2.89 36.08
CA THR A 331 25.91 1.43 36.03
C THR A 331 26.54 0.81 37.27
N VAL A 332 25.78 -0.02 37.97
CA VAL A 332 26.23 -0.80 39.12
C VAL A 332 26.04 -2.27 38.83
N SER A 333 27.13 -3.03 38.79
CA SER A 333 27.15 -4.48 38.62
C SER A 333 27.52 -5.14 39.95
N ALA A 334 26.73 -6.07 40.42
CA ALA A 334 27.02 -6.87 41.59
C ALA A 334 27.03 -8.34 41.23
N GLY A 335 28.04 -9.07 41.67
CA GLY A 335 28.19 -10.50 41.41
C GLY A 335 28.67 -11.25 42.62
N ALA A 336 28.26 -12.50 42.72
CA ALA A 336 28.73 -13.47 43.71
C ALA A 336 29.01 -14.78 43.00
N ASN A 337 30.23 -15.28 43.15
CA ASN A 337 30.64 -16.61 42.71
C ASN A 337 30.87 -17.44 44.00
N LEU A 338 30.09 -18.49 44.13
CA LEU A 338 30.07 -19.35 45.33
C LEU A 338 30.55 -20.75 44.91
N PRO A 339 31.80 -21.12 45.25
CA PRO A 339 32.32 -22.48 45.02
C PRO A 339 31.68 -23.45 46.03
N ILE A 340 31.16 -24.55 45.52
CA ILE A 340 30.51 -25.62 46.29
C ILE A 340 31.29 -26.93 46.04
N GLY A 341 31.65 -27.67 47.09
CA GLY A 341 32.37 -28.94 46.97
C GLY A 341 33.88 -28.81 46.84
N ALA A 342 34.44 -27.58 46.85
CA ALA A 342 35.87 -27.38 46.89
C ALA A 342 36.43 -27.65 48.29
N GLU A 343 37.76 -28.01 48.39
CA GLU A 343 38.45 -28.24 49.68
C GLU A 343 38.37 -27.02 50.63
N SER A 344 38.19 -25.80 50.06
CA SER A 344 37.94 -24.56 50.82
C SER A 344 36.81 -23.75 50.19
N PHE A 345 35.83 -23.36 50.99
CA PHE A 345 34.78 -22.43 50.56
C PHE A 345 35.32 -21.00 50.52
N THR A 346 35.66 -20.51 49.35
CA THR A 346 36.19 -19.14 49.12
C THR A 346 35.27 -18.36 48.20
N PRO A 347 34.14 -17.82 48.72
CA PRO A 347 33.25 -17.02 47.90
C PRO A 347 33.91 -15.73 47.38
N VAL A 348 33.68 -15.38 46.12
CA VAL A 348 34.14 -14.15 45.49
C VAL A 348 32.94 -13.26 45.26
N PHE A 349 32.97 -12.05 45.84
CA PHE A 349 31.99 -11.01 45.59
C PHE A 349 32.64 -9.94 44.72
N THR A 350 31.91 -9.54 43.66
CA THR A 350 32.36 -8.48 42.73
C THR A 350 31.37 -7.33 42.78
N LEU A 351 31.85 -6.11 42.87
CA LEU A 351 31.09 -4.89 42.74
C LEU A 351 31.78 -3.98 41.73
N GLY A 352 31.08 -3.65 40.67
CA GLY A 352 31.52 -2.72 39.65
C GLY A 352 30.65 -1.48 39.65
N ILE A 353 31.24 -0.29 39.64
CA ILE A 353 30.54 0.97 39.51
C ILE A 353 31.13 1.72 38.32
N SER A 354 30.36 2.12 37.38
CA SER A 354 30.72 2.95 36.24
C SER A 354 29.83 4.18 36.16
N VAL A 355 30.45 5.33 35.92
CA VAL A 355 29.72 6.59 35.72
C VAL A 355 30.21 7.26 34.46
N ASP A 356 29.27 7.65 33.59
CA ASP A 356 29.60 8.51 32.43
C ASP A 356 29.27 9.97 32.77
N PRO A 357 30.29 10.85 32.97
CA PRO A 357 30.04 12.25 33.29
C PRO A 357 29.32 13.04 32.19
N ASN A 358 29.34 12.56 30.93
CA ASN A 358 28.68 13.22 29.80
C ASN A 358 27.21 12.87 29.71
N ALA A 359 26.75 11.85 30.45
CA ALA A 359 25.36 11.38 30.40
C ALA A 359 24.36 12.51 30.73
N PHE A 360 24.64 13.35 31.73
CA PHE A 360 23.75 14.47 32.10
C PHE A 360 23.54 15.45 30.94
N ARG A 361 24.63 15.80 30.22
CA ARG A 361 24.56 16.72 29.09
C ARG A 361 23.84 16.06 27.90
N THR A 362 24.09 14.80 27.67
CA THR A 362 23.44 14.02 26.62
C THR A 362 21.93 13.91 26.86
N VAL A 363 21.53 13.66 28.10
CA VAL A 363 20.10 13.62 28.51
C VAL A 363 19.43 14.96 28.31
N ASP A 364 20.08 16.08 28.70
CA ASP A 364 19.52 17.42 28.48
C ASP A 364 19.32 17.73 27.00
N LEU A 365 20.30 17.42 26.16
CA LEU A 365 20.18 17.59 24.70
C LEU A 365 19.10 16.68 24.09
N ASN A 366 19.00 15.44 24.55
CA ASN A 366 17.94 14.52 24.11
C ASN A 366 16.56 15.00 24.50
N ASN A 367 16.40 15.61 25.69
CA ASN A 367 15.14 16.21 26.10
C ASN A 367 14.77 17.40 25.21
N GLN A 368 15.73 18.26 24.85
CA GLN A 368 15.49 19.36 23.90
C GLN A 368 15.10 18.84 22.50
N ILE A 369 15.76 17.79 22.03
CA ILE A 369 15.39 17.13 20.76
C ILE A 369 13.96 16.59 20.84
N ARG A 370 13.61 15.92 21.93
CA ARG A 370 12.24 15.41 22.18
C ARG A 370 11.18 16.50 22.15
N ASP A 371 11.46 17.65 22.75
CA ASP A 371 10.52 18.79 22.73
C ASP A 371 10.31 19.30 21.30
N LEU A 372 11.38 19.40 20.51
CA LEU A 372 11.30 19.80 19.11
C LEU A 372 10.57 18.75 18.23
N GLU A 373 10.73 17.48 18.52
CA GLU A 373 10.00 16.40 17.84
C GLU A 373 8.50 16.47 18.12
N ILE A 374 8.11 16.73 19.39
CA ILE A 374 6.70 16.93 19.78
C ILE A 374 6.11 18.16 19.07
N GLU A 375 6.86 19.25 18.99
CA GLU A 375 6.43 20.46 18.27
C GLU A 375 6.25 20.15 16.78
N LYS A 376 7.17 19.42 16.17
CA LYS A 376 7.07 18.99 14.78
C LYS A 376 5.83 18.11 14.55
N GLU A 377 5.58 17.11 15.39
CA GLU A 377 4.40 16.23 15.31
C GLU A 377 3.09 17.03 15.37
N ASN A 378 3.00 18.01 16.25
CA ASN A 378 1.85 18.91 16.35
C ASN A 378 1.68 19.74 15.07
N ASN A 379 2.77 20.26 14.51
CA ASN A 379 2.76 21.00 13.26
C ASN A 379 2.33 20.12 12.09
N ASP A 380 2.75 18.84 12.04
CA ASP A 380 2.36 17.89 11.01
C ASP A 380 0.85 17.61 11.05
N ILE A 381 0.24 17.53 12.22
CA ILE A 381 -1.22 17.41 12.38
C ILE A 381 -1.93 18.66 11.88
N ILE A 382 -1.46 19.85 12.24
CA ILE A 382 -2.04 21.13 11.77
C ILE A 382 -1.94 21.24 10.25
N ASN A 383 -0.81 20.87 9.68
CA ASN A 383 -0.60 20.84 8.23
C ASN A 383 -1.55 19.85 7.53
N ALA A 384 -1.74 18.66 8.10
CA ALA A 384 -2.67 17.66 7.59
C ALA A 384 -4.12 18.15 7.65
N GLN A 385 -4.54 18.82 8.72
CA GLN A 385 -5.86 19.43 8.82
C GLN A 385 -6.07 20.57 7.81
N THR A 386 -5.02 21.35 7.55
CA THR A 386 -5.05 22.40 6.52
C THR A 386 -5.16 21.80 5.12
N ALA A 387 -4.41 20.72 4.87
CA ALA A 387 -4.52 19.94 3.63
C ALA A 387 -5.92 19.34 3.43
N PHE A 388 -6.55 18.85 4.50
CA PHE A 388 -7.94 18.41 4.48
C PHE A 388 -8.90 19.51 4.05
N ARG A 389 -8.81 20.70 4.67
CA ARG A 389 -9.66 21.85 4.30
C ARG A 389 -9.50 22.22 2.83
N THR A 390 -8.27 22.22 2.32
CA THR A 390 -7.97 22.48 0.90
C THR A 390 -8.57 21.38 0.01
N ALA A 391 -8.44 20.11 0.37
CA ALA A 391 -9.01 19.00 -0.36
C ALA A 391 -10.55 19.08 -0.41
N VAL A 392 -11.19 19.45 0.70
CA VAL A 392 -12.65 19.65 0.76
C VAL A 392 -13.11 20.76 -0.20
N VAL A 393 -12.39 21.87 -0.27
CA VAL A 393 -12.72 22.97 -1.21
C VAL A 393 -12.54 22.48 -2.64
N ALA A 394 -11.42 21.83 -2.96
CA ALA A 394 -11.14 21.31 -4.30
C ALA A 394 -12.23 20.33 -4.77
N GLN A 395 -12.56 19.34 -3.94
CA GLN A 395 -13.56 18.34 -4.27
C GLN A 395 -14.98 18.93 -4.42
N ARG A 396 -15.34 19.91 -3.60
CA ARG A 396 -16.63 20.61 -3.74
C ARG A 396 -16.72 21.40 -5.03
N THR A 397 -15.65 22.09 -5.40
CA THR A 397 -15.58 22.86 -6.65
C THR A 397 -15.69 21.93 -7.84
N GLU A 398 -14.95 20.83 -7.83
CA GLU A 398 -14.98 19.81 -8.89
C GLU A 398 -16.39 19.22 -9.04
N LEU A 399 -17.01 18.80 -7.93
CA LEU A 399 -18.37 18.29 -7.95
C LEU A 399 -19.37 19.30 -8.51
N SER A 400 -19.25 20.57 -8.09
CA SER A 400 -20.12 21.63 -8.59
C SER A 400 -19.96 21.83 -10.12
N ASN A 401 -18.72 21.77 -10.62
CA ASN A 401 -18.45 21.85 -12.05
C ASN A 401 -19.06 20.66 -12.81
N LEU A 402 -18.85 19.43 -12.34
CA LEU A 402 -19.39 18.23 -12.96
C LEU A 402 -20.93 18.24 -12.98
N GLN A 403 -21.57 18.71 -11.91
CA GLN A 403 -23.04 18.83 -11.85
C GLN A 403 -23.55 19.91 -12.81
N TRP A 404 -22.86 21.04 -12.92
CA TRP A 404 -23.19 22.08 -13.88
C TRP A 404 -23.03 21.56 -15.32
N GLU A 405 -21.93 20.89 -15.63
CA GLU A 405 -21.68 20.29 -16.94
C GLU A 405 -22.76 19.25 -17.28
N LYS A 406 -23.12 18.39 -16.33
CA LYS A 406 -24.18 17.40 -16.50
C LYS A 406 -25.50 18.05 -16.96
N SER A 407 -25.92 19.11 -16.26
CA SER A 407 -27.17 19.81 -16.60
C SER A 407 -27.08 20.50 -17.96
N THR A 408 -25.96 21.19 -18.23
CA THR A 408 -25.72 21.93 -19.47
C THR A 408 -25.63 20.98 -20.68
N TYR A 409 -24.93 19.84 -20.53
CA TYR A 409 -24.80 18.89 -21.65
C TYR A 409 -26.12 18.15 -21.90
N ALA A 410 -26.88 17.79 -20.87
CA ALA A 410 -28.20 17.17 -21.02
C ALA A 410 -29.20 18.11 -21.71
N GLU A 411 -29.26 19.39 -21.29
CA GLU A 411 -30.09 20.40 -21.93
C GLU A 411 -29.71 20.64 -23.39
N SER A 412 -28.39 20.74 -23.66
CA SER A 412 -27.88 20.89 -25.03
C SER A 412 -28.19 19.67 -25.90
N LEU A 413 -28.06 18.46 -25.36
CA LEU A 413 -28.40 17.22 -26.09
C LEU A 413 -29.87 17.16 -26.45
N ASP A 414 -30.76 17.55 -25.54
CA ASP A 414 -32.22 17.61 -25.79
C ASP A 414 -32.55 18.64 -26.88
N MET A 415 -31.96 19.85 -26.78
CA MET A 415 -32.08 20.90 -27.76
C MET A 415 -31.63 20.45 -29.18
N TYR A 416 -30.45 19.84 -29.29
CA TYR A 416 -29.92 19.38 -30.57
C TYR A 416 -30.62 18.13 -31.07
N THR A 417 -31.22 17.33 -30.20
CA THR A 417 -32.08 16.19 -30.60
C THR A 417 -33.35 16.67 -31.27
N THR A 418 -34.00 17.70 -30.69
CA THR A 418 -35.15 18.36 -31.25
C THR A 418 -34.82 19.07 -32.56
N LEU A 419 -33.74 19.83 -32.58
CA LEU A 419 -33.27 20.53 -33.75
C LEU A 419 -32.95 19.58 -34.92
N GLU A 420 -32.27 18.45 -34.67
CA GLU A 420 -31.93 17.46 -35.69
C GLU A 420 -33.20 16.86 -36.30
N ALA A 421 -34.22 16.56 -35.47
CA ALA A 421 -35.50 16.04 -35.94
C ALA A 421 -36.26 17.07 -36.84
N ASP A 422 -36.22 18.35 -36.47
CA ASP A 422 -36.81 19.42 -37.28
C ASP A 422 -36.02 19.66 -38.59
N MET A 423 -34.70 19.68 -38.53
CA MET A 423 -33.80 19.79 -39.68
C MET A 423 -33.96 18.64 -40.66
N ALA A 424 -34.15 17.39 -40.16
CA ALA A 424 -34.44 16.24 -41.00
C ALA A 424 -35.77 16.41 -41.79
N LYS A 425 -36.78 16.98 -41.17
CA LYS A 425 -38.08 17.27 -41.79
C LYS A 425 -37.96 18.40 -42.84
N TYR A 426 -37.29 19.50 -42.47
CA TYR A 426 -37.11 20.64 -43.38
C TYR A 426 -36.17 20.31 -44.55
N TYR A 427 -35.15 19.46 -44.33
CA TYR A 427 -34.32 18.99 -45.42
C TYR A 427 -35.11 18.17 -46.45
N LYS A 428 -36.00 17.26 -46.01
CA LYS A 428 -36.87 16.51 -46.90
C LYS A 428 -37.84 17.44 -47.71
N GLN A 429 -38.16 18.60 -47.15
CA GLN A 429 -39.03 19.60 -47.78
C GLN A 429 -38.25 20.62 -48.63
N GLY A 430 -36.91 20.55 -48.62
CA GLY A 430 -36.03 21.47 -49.37
C GLY A 430 -35.87 22.85 -48.76
N TYR A 431 -36.27 23.04 -47.50
CA TYR A 431 -36.16 24.34 -46.82
C TYR A 431 -34.76 24.59 -46.18
N VAL A 432 -34.02 23.59 -45.91
CA VAL A 432 -32.66 23.67 -45.35
C VAL A 432 -31.69 22.88 -46.21
N THR A 433 -30.43 23.29 -46.18
CA THR A 433 -29.35 22.63 -46.89
C THR A 433 -28.93 21.32 -46.20
N GLN A 434 -28.30 20.45 -46.96
CA GLN A 434 -27.73 19.23 -46.41
C GLN A 434 -26.63 19.50 -45.36
N SER A 435 -25.85 20.61 -45.54
CA SER A 435 -24.83 21.02 -44.57
C SER A 435 -25.43 21.44 -43.23
N GLU A 436 -26.54 22.20 -43.25
CA GLU A 436 -27.25 22.57 -42.01
C GLU A 436 -27.81 21.36 -41.29
N TYR A 437 -28.40 20.40 -42.03
CA TYR A 437 -28.85 19.14 -41.44
C TYR A 437 -27.69 18.31 -40.87
N LYS A 438 -26.59 18.18 -41.62
CA LYS A 438 -25.37 17.47 -41.14
C LYS A 438 -24.79 18.13 -39.90
N SER A 439 -24.79 19.46 -39.84
CA SER A 439 -24.33 20.24 -38.67
C SER A 439 -25.16 19.91 -37.41
N SER A 440 -26.50 19.79 -37.54
CA SER A 440 -27.35 19.40 -36.41
C SER A 440 -27.06 17.99 -35.92
N GLN A 441 -26.81 17.04 -36.83
CA GLN A 441 -26.42 15.66 -36.48
C GLN A 441 -25.10 15.61 -35.73
N VAL A 442 -24.07 16.34 -36.21
CA VAL A 442 -22.76 16.38 -35.57
C VAL A 442 -22.82 17.02 -34.18
N ASN A 443 -23.57 18.10 -34.02
CA ASN A 443 -23.76 18.73 -32.72
C ASN A 443 -24.46 17.81 -31.73
N LYS A 444 -25.52 17.13 -32.15
CA LYS A 444 -26.21 16.11 -31.33
C LYS A 444 -25.23 15.03 -30.86
N GLU A 445 -24.46 14.46 -31.81
CA GLU A 445 -23.49 13.40 -31.50
C GLU A 445 -22.38 13.88 -30.55
N ASN A 446 -21.85 15.06 -30.76
CA ASN A 446 -20.87 15.67 -29.88
C ASN A 446 -21.40 15.86 -28.45
N TYR A 447 -22.65 16.31 -28.28
CA TYR A 447 -23.25 16.44 -26.96
C TYR A 447 -23.60 15.10 -26.33
N ARG A 448 -23.97 14.09 -27.14
CA ARG A 448 -24.13 12.70 -26.67
C ARG A 448 -22.81 12.19 -26.09
N ILE A 449 -21.69 12.39 -26.79
CA ILE A 449 -20.37 11.99 -26.32
C ILE A 449 -19.96 12.77 -25.07
N LYS A 450 -20.24 14.11 -24.99
CA LYS A 450 -20.00 14.90 -23.79
C LYS A 450 -20.77 14.39 -22.57
N CYS A 451 -22.01 13.95 -22.73
CA CYS A 451 -22.77 13.32 -21.67
C CYS A 451 -22.13 12.01 -21.19
N ILE A 452 -21.59 11.21 -22.10
CA ILE A 452 -20.86 9.97 -21.76
C ILE A 452 -19.58 10.32 -20.99
N ILE A 453 -18.79 11.27 -21.47
CA ILE A 453 -17.57 11.74 -20.81
C ILE A 453 -17.87 12.24 -19.40
N ASN A 454 -18.91 13.06 -19.23
CA ASN A 454 -19.31 13.56 -17.92
C ASN A 454 -19.71 12.42 -16.93
N ARG A 455 -20.35 11.34 -17.40
CA ARG A 455 -20.61 10.15 -16.57
C ARG A 455 -19.31 9.48 -16.14
N ILE A 456 -18.33 9.39 -17.03
CA ILE A 456 -16.99 8.88 -16.73
C ILE A 456 -16.30 9.79 -15.69
N ASP A 457 -16.41 11.09 -15.82
CA ASP A 457 -15.83 12.06 -14.88
C ASP A 457 -16.42 11.91 -13.47
N PHE A 458 -17.71 11.58 -13.34
CA PHE A 458 -18.30 11.24 -12.04
C PHE A 458 -17.72 9.96 -11.43
N LEU A 459 -17.40 8.94 -12.25
CA LEU A 459 -16.74 7.72 -11.77
C LEU A 459 -15.32 8.03 -11.28
N ILE A 460 -14.56 8.81 -12.05
CA ILE A 460 -13.20 9.26 -11.68
C ILE A 460 -13.26 10.11 -10.39
N TYR A 461 -14.21 11.04 -10.30
CA TYR A 461 -14.43 11.86 -9.10
C TYR A 461 -14.70 10.99 -7.87
N ASN A 462 -15.59 10.00 -7.98
CA ASN A 462 -15.92 9.11 -6.87
C ASN A 462 -14.69 8.33 -6.39
N ASN A 463 -13.89 7.79 -7.31
CA ASN A 463 -12.69 7.05 -6.98
C ASN A 463 -11.62 7.93 -6.34
N SER A 464 -11.38 9.12 -6.90
CA SER A 464 -10.43 10.08 -6.35
C SER A 464 -10.83 10.58 -4.95
N THR A 465 -12.14 10.81 -4.74
CA THR A 465 -12.65 11.22 -3.43
C THR A 465 -12.51 10.10 -2.40
N LYS A 466 -12.87 8.86 -2.76
CA LYS A 466 -12.71 7.70 -1.86
C LYS A 466 -11.26 7.44 -1.46
N ALA A 467 -10.31 7.66 -2.38
CA ALA A 467 -8.88 7.46 -2.12
C ALA A 467 -8.30 8.48 -1.11
N LEU A 468 -8.96 9.59 -0.86
CA LEU A 468 -8.54 10.59 0.12
C LEU A 468 -8.83 10.20 1.57
N PHE A 469 -9.72 9.22 1.81
CA PHE A 469 -10.23 8.91 3.13
C PHE A 469 -10.00 7.45 3.50
N VAL A 470 -9.77 7.24 4.79
CA VAL A 470 -9.72 5.93 5.41
C VAL A 470 -11.16 5.43 5.61
N ARG A 471 -11.39 4.14 5.40
CA ARG A 471 -12.69 3.52 5.65
C ARG A 471 -12.86 3.24 7.14
N ASP A 472 -14.10 3.34 7.64
CA ASP A 472 -14.41 3.18 9.06
C ASP A 472 -14.02 1.81 9.65
N ASP A 473 -13.99 0.75 8.83
CA ASP A 473 -13.55 -0.59 9.22
C ASP A 473 -12.02 -0.72 9.37
N GLU A 474 -11.27 0.34 9.04
CA GLU A 474 -9.81 0.41 9.09
C GLU A 474 -9.27 1.23 10.27
N PHE A 475 -10.16 1.84 11.07
CA PHE A 475 -9.75 2.49 12.31
C PHE A 475 -9.37 1.42 13.35
N ILE A 476 -8.12 1.48 13.82
CA ILE A 476 -7.77 0.88 15.11
C ILE A 476 -8.28 1.89 16.13
N SER A 477 -9.51 1.72 16.63
CA SER A 477 -10.05 2.59 17.66
C SER A 477 -9.28 2.31 18.96
N ASP A 478 -8.80 3.38 19.61
CA ASP A 478 -8.22 3.32 20.96
C ASP A 478 -9.20 2.73 21.99
N GLU A 479 -10.51 2.69 21.68
CA GLU A 479 -11.55 2.09 22.52
C GLU A 479 -11.37 0.57 22.73
N LYS A 480 -10.75 -0.18 21.80
CA LYS A 480 -10.52 -1.62 22.01
C LYS A 480 -9.31 -1.97 22.87
N THR A 481 -8.41 -1.01 23.09
CA THR A 481 -7.32 -1.16 24.05
C THR A 481 -7.72 -0.80 25.47
N GLY A 482 -8.76 0.01 25.65
CA GLY A 482 -9.31 0.37 26.97
C GLY A 482 -10.13 -0.73 27.65
N GLU A 483 -10.89 -1.53 26.89
CA GLU A 483 -11.73 -2.59 27.47
C GLU A 483 -10.94 -3.81 27.97
N ALA A 484 -9.70 -4.02 27.51
CA ALA A 484 -8.85 -5.11 28.00
C ALA A 484 -8.21 -4.82 29.38
N GLN A 485 -8.29 -3.59 29.91
CA GLN A 485 -7.76 -3.22 31.22
C GLN A 485 -8.80 -3.26 32.35
N ASP A 486 -10.09 -3.21 32.03
CA ASP A 486 -11.15 -3.23 33.08
C ASP A 486 -11.63 -4.63 33.46
N GLU A 487 -11.27 -5.68 32.73
CA GLU A 487 -11.59 -7.08 33.11
C GLU A 487 -10.56 -7.75 34.05
N LYS A 488 -9.57 -6.99 34.56
CA LYS A 488 -8.57 -7.47 35.53
C LYS A 488 -8.52 -6.60 36.80
N LYS A 489 -9.65 -6.22 37.34
CA LYS A 489 -9.77 -5.74 38.73
C LYS A 489 -10.59 -6.70 39.57
#